data_19867cd98374da1e91fa5b2f000b08e1
#
_entry.id   19867cd98374da1e91fa5b2f000b08e1
#
_cell.length_a   1.000
_cell.length_b   1.000
_cell.length_c   1.000
_cell.angle_alpha   90.00
_cell.angle_beta   90.00
_cell.angle_gamma   90.00
#
_symmetry.space_group_name_H-M   'P 1'
#
loop_
_entity.id
_entity.type
_entity.pdbx_description
1 polymer ?
#
loop_
_entity_poly.entity_id
_entity_poly.type
_entity_poly.pdbx_seq_one_letter_code
_entity_poly.pdbx_strand_id
1 'polypeptide(L)'
;MSDAIVKNLSFGDKAKDQVFKGIETLTKAVSSTLGASGKCVILEDNSGNPTITKDGVTVANSIVLRDPVENMGATLLKEAARKTVKEAGDGTTTATVLAHSILTEAYKVLDKENSRNLKEGIDNAVKKVIKYLEKNTVKVSGKMIDHVATISTNNDKNLGLLIADAFRGVDETGIVIMEPTAESETRVEIVDGVEYDKGLTNMAFVTNKTNNTAELENPLVLLVESPVESIRKIQGVLEYVIKANKPLLIIADCEPGVVSALAMNKTKGNIKVNVINAPTYGINKKDMLSDLALLTGAVVINEDLGDDVDLITIEMLGTCIKTVTNDNETIIQVDRTNKEANELISEIKKELLTTKNPVDIIRLEKRLSRLSAKVAVVKVGANSEIELKEKTDRVEDAVCATKAAIKEGIVAGGGIALLNASTFVKAASVSEQVLLDAIKAPFETILKNAGIEKYKIPEVKGKGLDVVTGNMVNMIKSGIVDPLLVTKSALINAASVATTILSTDCVINNMRIDESNR
;
A
#
# COMPACT_ATOMS: atom_id res chain seq x y z
N MET A 1 35.69 2.47 24.05
CA MET A 1 34.77 1.71 24.90
C MET A 1 33.38 1.88 24.31
N SER A 2 32.73 0.80 23.88
CA SER A 2 31.35 0.91 23.42
C SER A 2 30.52 1.35 24.64
N ASP A 3 29.80 2.45 24.53
CA ASP A 3 28.83 2.88 25.52
C ASP A 3 27.75 1.79 25.63
N ALA A 4 27.94 0.90 26.61
CA ALA A 4 27.00 -0.19 26.86
C ALA A 4 25.73 0.43 27.44
N ILE A 5 24.68 0.50 26.64
CA ILE A 5 23.36 0.97 27.07
C ILE A 5 22.82 -0.03 28.10
N VAL A 6 22.57 0.43 29.32
CA VAL A 6 21.98 -0.39 30.38
C VAL A 6 20.57 -0.84 29.96
N LYS A 7 20.29 -2.12 30.13
CA LYS A 7 19.01 -2.75 29.76
C LYS A 7 18.19 -3.03 31.02
N ASN A 8 16.89 -2.84 30.89
CA ASN A 8 15.89 -3.33 31.84
C ASN A 8 15.25 -4.59 31.27
N LEU A 9 15.09 -5.62 32.09
CA LEU A 9 14.53 -6.91 31.71
C LEU A 9 13.23 -7.16 32.48
N SER A 10 12.17 -7.50 31.77
CA SER A 10 10.89 -7.90 32.33
C SER A 10 10.57 -9.31 31.84
N PHE A 11 10.12 -10.19 32.73
CA PHE A 11 9.88 -11.60 32.45
C PHE A 11 8.46 -12.02 32.79
N GLY A 12 8.01 -13.12 32.16
CA GLY A 12 6.78 -13.82 32.46
C GLY A 12 5.52 -12.97 32.32
N ASP A 13 4.54 -13.22 33.18
CA ASP A 13 3.21 -12.62 33.09
C ASP A 13 3.23 -11.10 33.22
N LYS A 14 4.09 -10.55 34.07
CA LYS A 14 4.23 -9.10 34.23
C LYS A 14 4.66 -8.40 32.93
N ALA A 15 5.58 -8.99 32.18
CA ALA A 15 6.00 -8.47 30.89
C ALA A 15 4.87 -8.56 29.86
N LYS A 16 4.16 -9.70 29.85
CA LYS A 16 3.00 -9.94 28.96
C LYS A 16 1.88 -8.94 29.22
N ASP A 17 1.53 -8.69 30.49
CA ASP A 17 0.47 -7.75 30.87
C ASP A 17 0.81 -6.32 30.44
N GLN A 18 2.07 -5.87 30.62
CA GLN A 18 2.50 -4.55 30.18
C GLN A 18 2.45 -4.40 28.66
N VAL A 19 2.95 -5.41 27.91
CA VAL A 19 2.87 -5.42 26.44
C VAL A 19 1.41 -5.37 25.98
N PHE A 20 0.54 -6.18 26.59
CA PHE A 20 -0.88 -6.23 26.26
C PHE A 20 -1.60 -4.90 26.54
N LYS A 21 -1.28 -4.26 27.65
CA LYS A 21 -1.83 -2.94 28.00
C LYS A 21 -1.49 -1.88 26.96
N GLY A 22 -0.27 -1.91 26.43
CA GLY A 22 0.15 -1.04 25.32
C GLY A 22 -0.65 -1.30 24.04
N ILE A 23 -0.86 -2.59 23.72
CA ILE A 23 -1.69 -3.03 22.60
C ILE A 23 -3.14 -2.58 22.77
N GLU A 24 -3.72 -2.76 23.93
CA GLU A 24 -5.10 -2.35 24.25
C GLU A 24 -5.27 -0.84 24.11
N THR A 25 -4.31 -0.05 24.61
CA THR A 25 -4.34 1.42 24.53
C THR A 25 -4.32 1.90 23.08
N LEU A 26 -3.44 1.34 22.25
CA LEU A 26 -3.41 1.64 20.82
C LEU A 26 -4.71 1.23 20.14
N THR A 27 -5.19 0.02 20.41
CA THR A 27 -6.41 -0.51 19.78
C THR A 27 -7.64 0.33 20.14
N LYS A 28 -7.77 0.81 21.36
CA LYS A 28 -8.89 1.70 21.76
C LYS A 28 -8.96 2.97 20.93
N ALA A 29 -7.83 3.59 20.64
CA ALA A 29 -7.78 4.78 19.81
C ALA A 29 -8.11 4.46 18.35
N VAL A 30 -7.41 3.48 17.76
CA VAL A 30 -7.55 3.14 16.34
C VAL A 30 -8.93 2.54 16.04
N SER A 31 -9.47 1.66 16.89
CA SER A 31 -10.76 1.01 16.67
C SER A 31 -11.94 1.96 16.62
N SER A 32 -11.81 3.16 17.25
CA SER A 32 -12.86 4.18 17.22
C SER A 32 -13.15 4.73 15.82
N THR A 33 -12.21 4.57 14.87
CA THR A 33 -12.36 5.05 13.49
C THR A 33 -13.06 4.03 12.58
N LEU A 34 -13.27 2.78 13.03
CA LEU A 34 -13.75 1.68 12.18
C LEU A 34 -15.23 1.81 11.82
N GLY A 35 -15.52 1.63 10.53
CA GLY A 35 -16.87 1.50 9.97
C GLY A 35 -17.56 2.83 9.66
N ALA A 36 -18.79 2.76 9.14
CA ALA A 36 -19.55 3.92 8.68
C ALA A 36 -19.82 4.95 9.79
N SER A 37 -19.98 4.49 11.04
CA SER A 37 -20.13 5.34 12.23
C SER A 37 -18.83 5.58 12.99
N GLY A 38 -17.69 5.28 12.35
CA GLY A 38 -16.37 5.57 12.91
C GLY A 38 -16.17 7.06 13.13
N LYS A 39 -15.47 7.41 14.22
CA LYS A 39 -15.26 8.80 14.67
C LYS A 39 -13.89 9.30 14.22
N CYS A 40 -13.76 10.61 14.03
CA CYS A 40 -12.46 11.24 13.84
C CYS A 40 -11.71 11.31 15.17
N VAL A 41 -10.37 11.28 15.07
CA VAL A 41 -9.46 11.47 16.20
C VAL A 41 -8.74 12.80 16.01
N ILE A 42 -8.61 13.57 17.09
CA ILE A 42 -7.80 14.79 17.10
C ILE A 42 -6.40 14.42 17.55
N LEU A 43 -5.41 14.77 16.76
CA LEU A 43 -3.99 14.52 17.00
C LEU A 43 -3.25 15.85 17.09
N GLU A 44 -2.21 15.89 17.90
CA GLU A 44 -1.23 16.95 17.89
C GLU A 44 -0.08 16.56 16.94
N ASP A 45 0.23 17.42 15.97
CA ASP A 45 1.36 17.22 15.07
C ASP A 45 2.70 17.52 15.78
N ASN A 46 3.83 17.26 15.09
CA ASN A 46 5.17 17.52 15.65
C ASN A 46 5.44 19.02 15.93
N SER A 47 4.59 19.91 15.44
CA SER A 47 4.68 21.36 15.62
C SER A 47 3.72 21.87 16.71
N GLY A 48 2.94 20.98 17.34
CA GLY A 48 1.96 21.32 18.36
C GLY A 48 0.59 21.75 17.82
N ASN A 49 0.32 21.61 16.50
CA ASN A 49 -0.94 21.97 15.92
C ASN A 49 -1.95 20.81 15.96
N PRO A 50 -3.24 21.08 16.22
CA PRO A 50 -4.27 20.05 16.16
C PRO A 50 -4.56 19.64 14.71
N THR A 51 -4.53 18.35 14.44
CA THR A 51 -4.93 17.73 13.19
C THR A 51 -6.08 16.76 13.44
N ILE A 52 -7.07 16.74 12.56
CA ILE A 52 -8.22 15.83 12.64
C ILE A 52 -8.06 14.79 11.54
N THR A 53 -8.11 13.52 11.92
CA THR A 53 -8.04 12.41 10.97
C THR A 53 -8.99 11.27 11.36
N LYS A 54 -9.39 10.49 10.37
CA LYS A 54 -10.08 9.21 10.52
C LYS A 54 -9.21 8.03 10.08
N ASP A 55 -8.05 8.31 9.50
CA ASP A 55 -7.12 7.29 9.04
C ASP A 55 -6.46 6.55 10.21
N GLY A 56 -6.60 5.21 10.20
CA GLY A 56 -6.08 4.34 11.24
C GLY A 56 -4.55 4.30 11.31
N VAL A 57 -3.84 4.49 10.17
CA VAL A 57 -2.37 4.53 10.12
C VAL A 57 -1.84 5.76 10.82
N THR A 58 -2.39 6.92 10.48
CA THR A 58 -2.01 8.21 11.05
C THR A 58 -2.26 8.21 12.57
N VAL A 59 -3.45 7.72 13.00
CA VAL A 59 -3.76 7.55 14.42
C VAL A 59 -2.77 6.61 15.10
N ALA A 60 -2.50 5.44 14.53
CA ALA A 60 -1.58 4.48 15.11
C ALA A 60 -0.16 5.05 15.24
N ASN A 61 0.35 5.73 14.20
CA ASN A 61 1.71 6.28 14.19
C ASN A 61 1.91 7.41 15.21
N SER A 62 0.88 8.22 15.47
CA SER A 62 0.96 9.34 16.42
C SER A 62 1.07 8.89 17.89
N ILE A 63 0.65 7.65 18.22
CA ILE A 63 0.63 7.16 19.59
C ILE A 63 2.02 6.70 20.01
N VAL A 64 2.62 7.37 20.98
CA VAL A 64 3.84 6.96 21.67
C VAL A 64 3.53 6.90 23.16
N LEU A 65 3.72 5.73 23.77
CA LEU A 65 3.41 5.54 25.18
C LEU A 65 4.64 5.84 26.06
N ARG A 66 4.37 6.37 27.26
CA ARG A 66 5.43 6.75 28.21
C ARG A 66 6.18 5.54 28.74
N ASP A 67 5.48 4.47 29.11
CA ASP A 67 6.11 3.23 29.54
C ASP A 67 6.79 2.53 28.36
N PRO A 68 8.09 2.21 28.42
CA PRO A 68 8.82 1.61 27.31
C PRO A 68 8.30 0.23 26.91
N VAL A 69 7.81 -0.59 27.86
CA VAL A 69 7.31 -1.94 27.60
C VAL A 69 5.92 -1.88 26.95
N GLU A 70 5.04 -1.02 27.47
CA GLU A 70 3.74 -0.74 26.84
C GLU A 70 3.94 -0.21 25.40
N ASN A 71 4.91 0.72 25.23
CA ASN A 71 5.21 1.27 23.90
C ASN A 71 5.78 0.24 22.93
N MET A 72 6.51 -0.77 23.40
CA MET A 72 6.95 -1.89 22.57
C MET A 72 5.74 -2.71 22.07
N GLY A 73 4.76 -2.98 22.95
CA GLY A 73 3.52 -3.65 22.57
C GLY A 73 2.75 -2.88 21.50
N ALA A 74 2.58 -1.57 21.71
CA ALA A 74 1.94 -0.70 20.72
C ALA A 74 2.71 -0.69 19.39
N THR A 75 4.05 -0.66 19.42
CA THR A 75 4.90 -0.66 18.22
C THR A 75 4.78 -1.96 17.42
N LEU A 76 4.74 -3.11 18.10
CA LEU A 76 4.52 -4.40 17.44
C LEU A 76 3.15 -4.46 16.73
N LEU A 77 2.12 -3.89 17.34
CA LEU A 77 0.79 -3.84 16.72
C LEU A 77 0.76 -2.89 15.51
N LYS A 78 1.47 -1.76 15.55
CA LYS A 78 1.64 -0.87 14.40
C LYS A 78 2.26 -1.57 13.20
N GLU A 79 3.12 -2.55 13.44
CA GLU A 79 3.75 -3.32 12.35
C GLU A 79 2.72 -4.13 11.56
N ALA A 80 1.72 -4.73 12.23
CA ALA A 80 0.61 -5.40 11.54
C ALA A 80 -0.16 -4.43 10.63
N ALA A 81 -0.46 -3.23 11.14
CA ALA A 81 -1.16 -2.20 10.39
C ALA A 81 -0.34 -1.74 9.17
N ARG A 82 0.93 -1.39 9.36
CA ARG A 82 1.84 -0.95 8.28
C ARG A 82 2.02 -1.99 7.19
N LYS A 83 2.18 -3.26 7.58
CA LYS A 83 2.34 -4.35 6.63
C LYS A 83 1.07 -4.56 5.80
N THR A 84 -0.09 -4.40 6.42
CA THR A 84 -1.37 -4.52 5.71
C THR A 84 -1.53 -3.42 4.66
N VAL A 85 -1.21 -2.16 4.98
CA VAL A 85 -1.22 -1.06 4.00
C VAL A 85 -0.22 -1.33 2.87
N LYS A 86 0.99 -1.76 3.20
CA LYS A 86 2.01 -2.05 2.17
C LYS A 86 1.56 -3.14 1.19
N GLU A 87 0.78 -4.13 1.62
CA GLU A 87 0.33 -5.25 0.81
C GLU A 87 -1.00 -5.00 0.09
N ALA A 88 -1.91 -4.27 0.72
CA ALA A 88 -3.29 -4.10 0.24
C ALA A 88 -3.75 -2.64 0.11
N GLY A 89 -2.94 -1.69 0.56
CA GLY A 89 -3.21 -0.25 0.50
C GLY A 89 -4.25 0.26 1.50
N ASP A 90 -4.93 -0.63 2.23
CA ASP A 90 -5.99 -0.32 3.20
C ASP A 90 -6.09 -1.45 4.24
N GLY A 91 -6.98 -1.32 5.25
CA GLY A 91 -7.28 -2.35 6.25
C GLY A 91 -6.49 -2.24 7.55
N THR A 92 -5.82 -1.15 7.83
CA THR A 92 -5.05 -0.88 9.05
C THR A 92 -5.83 -1.06 10.32
N THR A 93 -7.02 -0.44 10.39
CA THR A 93 -7.91 -0.52 11.56
C THR A 93 -8.40 -1.94 11.77
N THR A 94 -8.77 -2.63 10.69
CA THR A 94 -9.20 -4.04 10.74
C THR A 94 -8.07 -4.95 11.24
N ALA A 95 -6.83 -4.79 10.74
CA ALA A 95 -5.68 -5.55 11.19
C ALA A 95 -5.37 -5.33 12.68
N THR A 96 -5.45 -4.08 13.15
CA THR A 96 -5.26 -3.71 14.55
C THR A 96 -6.31 -4.36 15.46
N VAL A 97 -7.59 -4.29 15.10
CA VAL A 97 -8.69 -4.90 15.85
C VAL A 97 -8.56 -6.42 15.89
N LEU A 98 -8.23 -7.05 14.76
CA LEU A 98 -8.03 -8.49 14.66
C LEU A 98 -6.85 -8.95 15.52
N ALA A 99 -5.70 -8.30 15.46
CA ALA A 99 -4.53 -8.69 16.23
C ALA A 99 -4.78 -8.59 17.75
N HIS A 100 -5.43 -7.52 18.20
CA HIS A 100 -5.85 -7.37 19.60
C HIS A 100 -6.82 -8.46 20.00
N SER A 101 -7.84 -8.77 19.19
CA SER A 101 -8.84 -9.78 19.49
C SER A 101 -8.23 -11.19 19.53
N ILE A 102 -7.32 -11.53 18.59
CA ILE A 102 -6.61 -12.82 18.59
C ILE A 102 -5.81 -12.98 19.89
N LEU A 103 -5.11 -11.93 20.33
CA LEU A 103 -4.39 -11.96 21.60
C LEU A 103 -5.34 -12.11 22.78
N THR A 104 -6.44 -11.36 22.81
CA THR A 104 -7.44 -11.44 23.89
C THR A 104 -8.01 -12.85 24.03
N GLU A 105 -8.40 -13.49 22.92
CA GLU A 105 -8.94 -14.85 22.95
C GLU A 105 -7.86 -15.89 23.28
N ALA A 106 -6.62 -15.69 22.79
CA ALA A 106 -5.51 -16.58 23.10
C ALA A 106 -5.12 -16.55 24.59
N TYR A 107 -5.11 -15.38 25.22
CA TYR A 107 -4.81 -15.25 26.65
C TYR A 107 -5.81 -16.00 27.54
N LYS A 108 -7.07 -16.17 27.14
CA LYS A 108 -8.08 -16.93 27.91
C LYS A 108 -7.75 -18.44 27.99
N VAL A 109 -6.94 -18.94 27.09
CA VAL A 109 -6.63 -20.39 26.98
C VAL A 109 -5.15 -20.73 27.22
N LEU A 110 -4.31 -19.73 27.49
CA LEU A 110 -2.87 -19.91 27.72
C LEU A 110 -2.54 -20.85 28.91
N ASP A 111 -3.43 -20.90 29.90
CA ASP A 111 -3.29 -21.82 31.03
C ASP A 111 -3.50 -23.31 30.66
N LYS A 112 -4.16 -23.55 29.52
CA LYS A 112 -4.54 -24.91 29.06
C LYS A 112 -3.77 -25.35 27.83
N GLU A 113 -3.26 -24.43 27.05
CA GLU A 113 -2.58 -24.66 25.78
C GLU A 113 -1.22 -23.93 25.76
N ASN A 114 -0.19 -24.59 25.28
CA ASN A 114 1.11 -23.96 25.14
C ASN A 114 1.15 -23.01 23.91
N SER A 115 2.03 -22.02 23.95
CA SER A 115 2.16 -21.01 22.90
C SER A 115 2.44 -21.59 21.50
N ARG A 116 3.12 -22.76 21.43
CA ARG A 116 3.42 -23.42 20.16
C ARG A 116 2.16 -24.02 19.53
N ASN A 117 1.36 -24.73 20.32
CA ASN A 117 0.10 -25.30 19.84
C ASN A 117 -0.89 -24.20 19.44
N LEU A 118 -0.93 -23.10 20.22
CA LEU A 118 -1.75 -21.93 19.89
C LEU A 118 -1.33 -21.34 18.55
N LYS A 119 -0.04 -21.16 18.32
CA LYS A 119 0.47 -20.65 17.04
C LYS A 119 0.08 -21.57 15.88
N GLU A 120 0.36 -22.87 15.99
CA GLU A 120 0.04 -23.86 14.94
C GLU A 120 -1.48 -23.90 14.66
N GLY A 121 -2.32 -23.85 15.70
CA GLY A 121 -3.77 -23.83 15.56
C GLY A 121 -4.28 -22.55 14.89
N ILE A 122 -3.79 -21.38 15.32
CA ILE A 122 -4.13 -20.11 14.71
C ILE A 122 -3.73 -20.09 13.23
N ASP A 123 -2.49 -20.50 12.88
CA ASP A 123 -2.00 -20.53 11.50
C ASP A 123 -2.84 -21.48 10.62
N ASN A 124 -3.27 -22.63 11.15
CA ASN A 124 -4.14 -23.57 10.45
C ASN A 124 -5.56 -23.00 10.25
N ALA A 125 -6.10 -22.31 11.25
CA ALA A 125 -7.40 -21.68 11.15
C ALA A 125 -7.37 -20.51 10.15
N VAL A 126 -6.30 -19.69 10.11
CA VAL A 126 -6.09 -18.64 9.09
C VAL A 126 -6.19 -19.22 7.68
N LYS A 127 -5.48 -20.34 7.40
CA LYS A 127 -5.55 -20.99 6.08
C LYS A 127 -6.97 -21.45 5.72
N LYS A 128 -7.72 -21.99 6.69
CA LYS A 128 -9.11 -22.42 6.48
C LYS A 128 -10.03 -21.22 6.21
N VAL A 129 -9.87 -20.13 6.97
CA VAL A 129 -10.66 -18.91 6.79
C VAL A 129 -10.36 -18.26 5.44
N ILE A 130 -9.09 -18.15 5.03
CA ILE A 130 -8.70 -17.61 3.72
C ILE A 130 -9.35 -18.43 2.60
N LYS A 131 -9.24 -19.76 2.65
CA LYS A 131 -9.87 -20.64 1.66
C LYS A 131 -11.41 -20.46 1.62
N TYR A 132 -12.02 -20.21 2.77
CA TYR A 132 -13.45 -19.88 2.84
C TYR A 132 -13.77 -18.55 2.17
N LEU A 133 -12.98 -17.49 2.43
CA LEU A 133 -13.15 -16.18 1.84
C LEU A 133 -12.98 -16.23 0.31
N GLU A 134 -11.92 -16.87 -0.17
CA GLU A 134 -11.66 -17.05 -1.62
C GLU A 134 -12.80 -17.80 -2.32
N LYS A 135 -13.36 -18.84 -1.70
CA LYS A 135 -14.53 -19.57 -2.24
C LYS A 135 -15.79 -18.71 -2.33
N ASN A 136 -15.90 -17.67 -1.52
CA ASN A 136 -17.08 -16.81 -1.41
C ASN A 136 -16.89 -15.43 -2.04
N THR A 137 -15.80 -15.26 -2.75
CA THR A 137 -15.46 -14.03 -3.47
C THR A 137 -16.32 -13.88 -4.72
N VAL A 138 -16.68 -12.63 -5.00
CA VAL A 138 -17.38 -12.23 -6.23
C VAL A 138 -16.44 -11.32 -7.02
N LYS A 139 -16.26 -11.64 -8.31
CA LYS A 139 -15.46 -10.80 -9.20
C LYS A 139 -16.15 -9.45 -9.41
N VAL A 140 -15.37 -8.40 -9.39
CA VAL A 140 -15.86 -7.03 -9.61
C VAL A 140 -16.13 -6.82 -11.10
N SER A 141 -17.32 -6.32 -11.42
CA SER A 141 -17.70 -5.96 -12.79
C SER A 141 -18.73 -4.84 -12.79
N GLY A 142 -18.66 -3.97 -13.80
CA GLY A 142 -19.65 -2.92 -14.04
C GLY A 142 -19.88 -2.01 -12.83
N LYS A 143 -21.12 -1.94 -12.36
CA LYS A 143 -21.54 -1.08 -11.23
C LYS A 143 -20.95 -1.46 -9.86
N MET A 144 -20.32 -2.63 -9.73
CA MET A 144 -19.68 -3.02 -8.47
C MET A 144 -18.46 -2.15 -8.14
N ILE A 145 -17.79 -1.60 -9.15
CA ILE A 145 -16.70 -0.63 -8.94
C ILE A 145 -17.24 0.60 -8.20
N ASP A 146 -18.43 1.09 -8.58
CA ASP A 146 -19.07 2.25 -7.94
C ASP A 146 -19.32 1.99 -6.45
N HIS A 147 -19.75 0.78 -6.10
CA HIS A 147 -20.01 0.41 -4.72
C HIS A 147 -18.72 0.35 -3.90
N VAL A 148 -17.66 -0.27 -4.44
CA VAL A 148 -16.36 -0.35 -3.76
C VAL A 148 -15.82 1.06 -3.50
N ALA A 149 -15.73 1.88 -4.55
CA ALA A 149 -15.22 3.24 -4.43
C ALA A 149 -16.07 4.11 -3.49
N THR A 150 -17.40 3.99 -3.55
CA THR A 150 -18.29 4.76 -2.66
C THR A 150 -18.12 4.37 -1.20
N ILE A 151 -18.00 3.09 -0.86
CA ILE A 151 -17.78 2.65 0.51
C ILE A 151 -16.44 3.13 1.04
N SER A 152 -15.39 2.99 0.24
CA SER A 152 -14.03 3.38 0.63
C SER A 152 -13.88 4.91 0.77
N THR A 153 -14.77 5.70 0.12
CA THR A 153 -14.87 7.15 0.33
C THR A 153 -15.82 7.56 1.47
N ASN A 154 -16.07 6.70 2.45
CA ASN A 154 -17.00 6.93 3.56
C ASN A 154 -18.44 7.26 3.10
N ASN A 155 -18.94 6.59 2.07
CA ASN A 155 -20.25 6.79 1.43
C ASN A 155 -20.44 8.16 0.74
N ASP A 156 -19.36 8.85 0.40
CA ASP A 156 -19.41 10.00 -0.50
C ASP A 156 -19.63 9.52 -1.94
N LYS A 157 -20.89 9.58 -2.39
CA LYS A 157 -21.26 9.08 -3.72
C LYS A 157 -20.60 9.84 -4.87
N ASN A 158 -20.42 11.16 -4.71
CA ASN A 158 -19.84 11.97 -5.76
C ASN A 158 -18.36 11.61 -5.96
N LEU A 159 -17.61 11.56 -4.86
CA LEU A 159 -16.20 11.20 -4.87
C LEU A 159 -16.01 9.73 -5.30
N GLY A 160 -16.84 8.82 -4.80
CA GLY A 160 -16.80 7.40 -5.18
C GLY A 160 -17.07 7.17 -6.66
N LEU A 161 -18.06 7.83 -7.26
CA LEU A 161 -18.33 7.74 -8.69
C LEU A 161 -17.19 8.31 -9.52
N LEU A 162 -16.59 9.41 -9.09
CA LEU A 162 -15.45 10.02 -9.76
C LEU A 162 -14.24 9.08 -9.80
N ILE A 163 -13.94 8.39 -8.69
CA ILE A 163 -12.89 7.37 -8.63
C ILE A 163 -13.26 6.15 -9.51
N ALA A 164 -14.50 5.69 -9.47
CA ALA A 164 -14.96 4.60 -10.31
C ALA A 164 -14.85 4.93 -11.81
N ASP A 165 -15.13 6.18 -12.19
CA ASP A 165 -14.95 6.66 -13.57
C ASP A 165 -13.47 6.72 -13.96
N ALA A 166 -12.58 7.08 -13.03
CA ALA A 166 -11.15 7.00 -13.24
C ALA A 166 -10.71 5.58 -13.62
N PHE A 167 -11.15 4.57 -12.85
CA PHE A 167 -10.85 3.17 -13.15
C PHE A 167 -11.47 2.67 -14.46
N ARG A 168 -12.67 3.14 -14.81
CA ARG A 168 -13.29 2.81 -16.11
C ARG A 168 -12.58 3.44 -17.31
N GLY A 169 -11.98 4.61 -17.09
CA GLY A 169 -11.28 5.35 -18.16
C GLY A 169 -9.90 4.80 -18.52
N VAL A 170 -9.34 3.92 -17.69
CA VAL A 170 -7.96 3.42 -17.86
C VAL A 170 -7.86 1.95 -18.26
N ASP A 171 -8.93 1.29 -18.64
CA ASP A 171 -8.95 -0.15 -18.95
C ASP A 171 -8.38 -1.05 -17.83
N GLU A 172 -8.34 -2.37 -18.05
CA GLU A 172 -7.85 -3.35 -17.04
C GLU A 172 -6.35 -3.20 -16.71
N THR A 173 -5.58 -2.57 -17.59
CA THR A 173 -4.12 -2.41 -17.48
C THR A 173 -3.69 -1.02 -17.07
N GLY A 174 -4.66 -0.11 -16.91
CA GLY A 174 -4.40 1.28 -16.55
C GLY A 174 -4.25 1.48 -15.05
N ILE A 175 -3.65 2.62 -14.71
CA ILE A 175 -3.28 3.00 -13.36
C ILE A 175 -4.11 4.20 -12.93
N VAL A 176 -4.54 4.20 -11.68
CA VAL A 176 -5.16 5.36 -11.05
C VAL A 176 -4.21 5.86 -9.96
N ILE A 177 -3.81 7.13 -10.09
CA ILE A 177 -2.99 7.84 -9.08
C ILE A 177 -3.76 9.04 -8.56
N MET A 178 -3.32 9.58 -7.44
CA MET A 178 -3.90 10.72 -6.78
C MET A 178 -2.86 11.84 -6.66
N GLU A 179 -3.29 13.09 -6.90
CA GLU A 179 -2.47 14.29 -6.72
C GLU A 179 -3.29 15.38 -6.02
N PRO A 180 -2.78 15.99 -4.94
CA PRO A 180 -3.41 17.16 -4.37
C PRO A 180 -3.27 18.36 -5.34
N THR A 181 -4.31 19.19 -5.42
CA THR A 181 -4.30 20.44 -6.22
C THR A 181 -4.69 21.64 -5.35
N ALA A 182 -4.26 22.82 -5.76
CA ALA A 182 -4.66 24.08 -5.12
C ALA A 182 -6.10 24.53 -5.48
N GLU A 183 -6.76 23.81 -6.39
CA GLU A 183 -8.14 24.07 -6.78
C GLU A 183 -9.12 23.56 -5.70
N SER A 184 -10.34 24.09 -5.68
CA SER A 184 -11.37 23.65 -4.73
C SER A 184 -12.08 22.37 -5.17
N GLU A 185 -12.12 22.08 -6.48
CA GLU A 185 -12.84 20.95 -7.05
C GLU A 185 -11.92 19.75 -7.29
N THR A 186 -12.46 18.56 -7.03
CA THR A 186 -11.79 17.30 -7.36
C THR A 186 -12.19 16.87 -8.76
N ARG A 187 -11.21 16.53 -9.61
CA ARG A 187 -11.43 16.08 -10.99
C ARG A 187 -10.52 14.92 -11.37
N VAL A 188 -10.86 14.23 -12.45
CA VAL A 188 -10.03 13.19 -13.05
C VAL A 188 -9.48 13.66 -14.37
N GLU A 189 -8.19 13.50 -14.58
CA GLU A 189 -7.50 13.69 -15.84
C GLU A 189 -6.95 12.34 -16.31
N ILE A 190 -7.18 11.99 -17.56
CA ILE A 190 -6.62 10.77 -18.15
C ILE A 190 -5.44 11.18 -19.03
N VAL A 191 -4.27 10.66 -18.70
CA VAL A 191 -3.03 10.88 -19.43
C VAL A 191 -2.45 9.54 -19.88
N ASP A 192 -1.64 9.57 -20.95
CA ASP A 192 -0.89 8.39 -21.34
C ASP A 192 0.28 8.15 -20.37
N GLY A 193 0.59 6.90 -20.08
CA GLY A 193 1.65 6.58 -19.13
C GLY A 193 1.91 5.08 -19.04
N VAL A 194 3.02 4.75 -18.40
CA VAL A 194 3.45 3.37 -18.19
C VAL A 194 3.79 3.12 -16.73
N GLU A 195 3.38 1.95 -16.24
CA GLU A 195 3.85 1.42 -14.96
C GLU A 195 5.11 0.58 -15.18
N TYR A 196 6.05 0.81 -14.32
CA TYR A 196 7.34 0.14 -14.32
C TYR A 196 7.57 -0.54 -12.97
N ASP A 197 7.69 -1.87 -12.98
CA ASP A 197 7.75 -2.75 -11.79
C ASP A 197 9.06 -2.61 -10.98
N LYS A 198 9.60 -1.40 -10.86
CA LYS A 198 10.76 -1.10 -10.03
C LYS A 198 10.54 0.19 -9.27
N GLY A 199 10.81 0.14 -7.99
CA GLY A 199 10.68 1.27 -7.08
C GLY A 199 12.02 1.92 -6.73
N LEU A 200 12.00 2.65 -5.63
CA LEU A 200 13.14 3.41 -5.11
C LEU A 200 14.36 2.52 -4.83
N THR A 201 15.50 2.90 -5.35
CA THR A 201 16.79 2.29 -5.04
C THR A 201 17.39 2.82 -3.74
N ASN A 202 17.02 4.04 -3.35
CA ASN A 202 17.50 4.67 -2.12
C ASN A 202 16.46 5.67 -1.59
N MET A 203 16.19 5.63 -0.29
CA MET A 203 15.23 6.55 0.37
C MET A 203 15.64 8.03 0.30
N ALA A 204 16.91 8.33 0.05
CA ALA A 204 17.35 9.71 -0.15
C ALA A 204 16.76 10.35 -1.42
N PHE A 205 16.25 9.58 -2.38
CA PHE A 205 15.59 10.09 -3.58
C PHE A 205 14.15 10.56 -3.33
N VAL A 206 13.55 10.22 -2.20
CA VAL A 206 12.20 10.66 -1.81
C VAL A 206 12.11 12.19 -1.81
N THR A 207 11.13 12.73 -2.52
CA THR A 207 10.80 14.16 -2.56
C THR A 207 9.57 14.48 -1.72
N ASN A 208 8.56 13.60 -1.78
CA ASN A 208 7.35 13.69 -0.98
C ASN A 208 7.45 12.75 0.23
N LYS A 209 7.74 13.33 1.41
CA LYS A 209 7.93 12.56 2.65
C LYS A 209 6.62 12.01 3.23
N THR A 210 5.49 12.57 2.84
CA THR A 210 4.17 12.12 3.33
C THR A 210 3.84 10.74 2.75
N ASN A 211 4.01 10.59 1.45
CA ASN A 211 3.69 9.36 0.71
C ASN A 211 4.92 8.48 0.46
N ASN A 212 6.11 8.89 0.92
CA ASN A 212 7.39 8.21 0.65
C ASN A 212 7.66 8.00 -0.85
N THR A 213 7.33 8.99 -1.69
CA THR A 213 7.51 8.91 -3.15
C THR A 213 8.59 9.86 -3.65
N ALA A 214 9.29 9.47 -4.70
CA ALA A 214 10.13 10.35 -5.49
C ALA A 214 9.33 10.87 -6.70
N GLU A 215 8.99 12.15 -6.69
CA GLU A 215 8.24 12.82 -7.74
C GLU A 215 9.15 13.78 -8.49
N LEU A 216 9.20 13.64 -9.82
CA LEU A 216 9.94 14.53 -10.70
C LEU A 216 9.00 15.07 -11.78
N GLU A 217 8.96 16.39 -11.95
CA GLU A 217 8.17 17.07 -12.97
C GLU A 217 9.04 17.45 -14.17
N ASN A 218 8.58 17.11 -15.36
CA ASN A 218 9.29 17.32 -16.63
C ASN A 218 10.75 16.85 -16.60
N PRO A 219 11.03 15.62 -16.11
CA PRO A 219 12.38 15.10 -16.03
C PRO A 219 12.93 14.73 -17.41
N LEU A 220 14.24 14.83 -17.52
CA LEU A 220 14.99 14.15 -18.57
C LEU A 220 15.10 12.66 -18.19
N VAL A 221 15.09 11.77 -19.18
CA VAL A 221 15.12 10.33 -18.97
C VAL A 221 16.38 9.77 -19.62
N LEU A 222 17.20 9.09 -18.83
CA LEU A 222 18.40 8.37 -19.27
C LEU A 222 18.15 6.87 -19.16
N LEU A 223 18.28 6.15 -20.28
CA LEU A 223 18.11 4.70 -20.35
C LEU A 223 19.46 4.05 -20.65
N VAL A 224 19.98 3.25 -19.71
CA VAL A 224 21.24 2.50 -19.90
C VAL A 224 20.97 1.02 -19.65
N GLU A 225 21.25 0.20 -20.67
CA GLU A 225 21.12 -1.26 -20.56
C GLU A 225 22.33 -1.89 -19.85
N SER A 226 23.53 -1.35 -20.08
CA SER A 226 24.76 -1.79 -19.44
C SER A 226 24.88 -1.29 -18.00
N PRO A 227 25.57 -2.00 -17.09
CA PRO A 227 25.77 -1.54 -15.73
C PRO A 227 26.58 -0.24 -15.68
N VAL A 228 26.12 0.72 -14.85
CA VAL A 228 26.84 1.97 -14.59
C VAL A 228 27.78 1.78 -13.39
N GLU A 229 29.05 1.47 -13.67
CA GLU A 229 30.05 1.14 -12.65
C GLU A 229 30.61 2.38 -11.95
N SER A 230 30.59 3.54 -12.60
CA SER A 230 31.18 4.77 -12.07
C SER A 230 30.35 6.00 -12.45
N ILE A 231 30.25 6.95 -11.52
CA ILE A 231 29.59 8.23 -11.74
C ILE A 231 30.28 9.05 -12.86
N ARG A 232 31.55 8.79 -13.13
CA ARG A 232 32.31 9.47 -14.20
C ARG A 232 31.72 9.16 -15.57
N LYS A 233 31.24 7.93 -15.79
CA LYS A 233 30.62 7.51 -17.06
C LYS A 233 29.42 8.39 -17.47
N ILE A 234 28.68 8.92 -16.51
CA ILE A 234 27.51 9.78 -16.74
C ILE A 234 27.77 11.27 -16.39
N GLN A 235 29.04 11.63 -16.18
CA GLN A 235 29.41 12.99 -15.73
C GLN A 235 28.89 14.08 -16.70
N GLY A 236 29.01 13.89 -18.00
CA GLY A 236 28.55 14.86 -19.00
C GLY A 236 27.05 15.15 -18.91
N VAL A 237 26.25 14.10 -18.69
CA VAL A 237 24.81 14.23 -18.47
C VAL A 237 24.51 15.00 -17.17
N LEU A 238 25.21 14.64 -16.07
CA LEU A 238 25.03 15.30 -14.78
C LEU A 238 25.39 16.79 -14.82
N GLU A 239 26.49 17.15 -15.48
CA GLU A 239 26.89 18.55 -15.67
C GLU A 239 25.84 19.35 -16.43
N TYR A 240 25.29 18.75 -17.49
CA TYR A 240 24.21 19.41 -18.26
C TYR A 240 22.96 19.60 -17.43
N VAL A 241 22.49 18.55 -16.73
CA VAL A 241 21.30 18.56 -15.91
C VAL A 241 21.39 19.60 -14.79
N ILE A 242 22.57 19.73 -14.15
CA ILE A 242 22.84 20.73 -13.12
C ILE A 242 22.79 22.14 -13.72
N LYS A 243 23.46 22.37 -14.85
CA LYS A 243 23.46 23.70 -15.54
C LYS A 243 22.06 24.10 -16.01
N ALA A 244 21.29 23.14 -16.52
CA ALA A 244 19.93 23.36 -17.01
C ALA A 244 18.88 23.41 -15.87
N ASN A 245 19.25 23.06 -14.64
CA ASN A 245 18.37 22.89 -13.47
C ASN A 245 17.14 22.02 -13.77
N LYS A 246 17.31 20.97 -14.57
CA LYS A 246 16.26 20.02 -14.91
C LYS A 246 16.35 18.77 -14.01
N PRO A 247 15.21 18.14 -13.65
CA PRO A 247 15.23 16.84 -13.01
C PRO A 247 15.72 15.75 -13.97
N LEU A 248 16.31 14.68 -13.42
CA LEU A 248 16.79 13.54 -14.17
C LEU A 248 16.26 12.22 -13.58
N LEU A 249 15.64 11.42 -14.42
CA LEU A 249 15.34 10.02 -14.13
C LEU A 249 16.40 9.15 -14.81
N ILE A 250 17.06 8.30 -14.04
CA ILE A 250 18.02 7.32 -14.54
C ILE A 250 17.41 5.93 -14.40
N ILE A 251 17.29 5.19 -15.50
CA ILE A 251 16.86 3.80 -15.52
C ILE A 251 18.05 2.95 -15.95
N ALA A 252 18.75 2.41 -14.97
CA ALA A 252 19.99 1.66 -15.17
C ALA A 252 20.32 0.79 -13.95
N ASP A 253 21.07 -0.27 -14.15
CA ASP A 253 21.68 -1.02 -13.05
C ASP A 253 22.95 -0.25 -12.60
N CYS A 254 22.81 0.57 -11.56
CA CYS A 254 23.91 1.37 -11.02
C CYS A 254 24.60 0.67 -9.85
N GLU A 255 25.93 0.69 -9.84
CA GLU A 255 26.70 0.23 -8.68
C GLU A 255 26.34 1.01 -7.41
N PRO A 256 26.36 0.38 -6.22
CA PRO A 256 25.97 1.02 -4.94
C PRO A 256 26.72 2.34 -4.66
N GLY A 257 27.98 2.44 -5.12
CA GLY A 257 28.77 3.67 -4.99
C GLY A 257 28.21 4.83 -5.81
N VAL A 258 27.69 4.56 -7.01
CA VAL A 258 27.06 5.54 -7.90
C VAL A 258 25.74 6.03 -7.29
N VAL A 259 24.91 5.08 -6.85
CA VAL A 259 23.62 5.39 -6.18
C VAL A 259 23.86 6.27 -4.95
N SER A 260 24.83 5.91 -4.10
CA SER A 260 25.18 6.67 -2.88
C SER A 260 25.69 8.07 -3.21
N ALA A 261 26.51 8.24 -4.23
CA ALA A 261 27.02 9.55 -4.65
C ALA A 261 25.90 10.46 -5.19
N LEU A 262 24.97 9.91 -5.99
CA LEU A 262 23.82 10.64 -6.50
C LEU A 262 22.85 11.02 -5.37
N ALA A 263 22.58 10.10 -4.45
CA ALA A 263 21.76 10.33 -3.26
C ALA A 263 22.34 11.45 -2.37
N MET A 264 23.65 11.47 -2.16
CA MET A 264 24.33 12.53 -1.40
C MET A 264 24.19 13.90 -2.10
N ASN A 265 24.39 13.97 -3.40
CA ASN A 265 24.25 15.21 -4.17
C ASN A 265 22.80 15.72 -4.19
N LYS A 266 21.81 14.81 -4.30
CA LYS A 266 20.40 15.16 -4.19
C LYS A 266 20.07 15.71 -2.80
N THR A 267 20.55 15.08 -1.74
CA THR A 267 20.33 15.53 -0.35
C THR A 267 20.96 16.92 -0.08
N LYS A 268 22.10 17.22 -0.72
CA LYS A 268 22.72 18.55 -0.69
C LYS A 268 22.02 19.61 -1.55
N GLY A 269 21.00 19.20 -2.32
CA GLY A 269 20.27 20.09 -3.23
C GLY A 269 20.99 20.45 -4.53
N ASN A 270 22.12 19.78 -4.85
CA ASN A 270 22.91 20.06 -6.05
C ASN A 270 22.22 19.55 -7.33
N ILE A 271 21.43 18.47 -7.23
CA ILE A 271 20.76 17.84 -8.36
C ILE A 271 19.38 17.30 -7.95
N LYS A 272 18.43 17.35 -8.88
CA LYS A 272 17.13 16.69 -8.75
C LYS A 272 17.19 15.39 -9.54
N VAL A 273 17.39 14.26 -8.87
CA VAL A 273 17.60 12.96 -9.53
C VAL A 273 16.84 11.87 -8.81
N ASN A 274 16.36 10.90 -9.59
CA ASN A 274 15.90 9.60 -9.11
C ASN A 274 16.57 8.50 -9.95
N VAL A 275 16.95 7.41 -9.30
CA VAL A 275 17.59 6.25 -9.94
C VAL A 275 16.72 5.03 -9.71
N ILE A 276 16.39 4.33 -10.77
CA ILE A 276 15.61 3.11 -10.77
C ILE A 276 16.43 2.01 -11.43
N ASN A 277 16.41 0.81 -10.86
CA ASN A 277 17.10 -0.32 -11.45
C ASN A 277 16.50 -0.68 -12.82
N ALA A 278 17.34 -1.11 -13.75
CA ALA A 278 16.90 -1.67 -15.00
C ALA A 278 15.97 -2.88 -14.79
N PRO A 279 15.06 -3.18 -15.74
CA PRO A 279 14.17 -4.33 -15.63
C PRO A 279 14.92 -5.65 -15.61
N THR A 280 14.16 -6.73 -15.47
CA THR A 280 14.65 -8.11 -15.44
C THR A 280 15.63 -8.43 -16.58
N TYR A 281 16.43 -9.47 -16.39
CA TYR A 281 17.47 -9.90 -17.34
C TYR A 281 16.93 -10.43 -18.68
N GLY A 282 17.75 -10.39 -19.73
CA GLY A 282 17.51 -11.02 -21.03
C GLY A 282 16.60 -10.23 -21.98
N ILE A 283 15.87 -10.94 -22.83
CA ILE A 283 15.02 -10.36 -23.88
C ILE A 283 13.97 -9.40 -23.32
N ASN A 284 13.41 -9.70 -22.16
CA ASN A 284 12.43 -8.84 -21.51
C ASN A 284 13.01 -7.48 -21.10
N LYS A 285 14.31 -7.40 -20.75
CA LYS A 285 15.02 -6.14 -20.47
C LYS A 285 15.08 -5.27 -21.71
N LYS A 286 15.47 -5.86 -22.84
CA LYS A 286 15.56 -5.15 -24.14
C LYS A 286 14.21 -4.62 -24.60
N ASP A 287 13.17 -5.45 -24.58
CA ASP A 287 11.82 -5.05 -24.96
C ASP A 287 11.32 -3.87 -24.10
N MET A 288 11.56 -3.93 -22.79
CA MET A 288 11.06 -2.92 -21.86
C MET A 288 11.81 -1.60 -22.01
N LEU A 289 13.13 -1.62 -22.15
CA LEU A 289 13.91 -0.41 -22.40
C LEU A 289 13.59 0.20 -23.78
N SER A 290 13.36 -0.64 -24.81
CA SER A 290 12.93 -0.18 -26.13
C SER A 290 11.54 0.46 -26.10
N ASP A 291 10.60 -0.13 -25.36
CA ASP A 291 9.26 0.43 -25.19
C ASP A 291 9.32 1.80 -24.47
N LEU A 292 10.16 1.92 -23.42
CA LEU A 292 10.38 3.18 -22.72
C LEU A 292 11.08 4.22 -23.59
N ALA A 293 12.07 3.82 -24.38
CA ALA A 293 12.76 4.68 -25.34
C ALA A 293 11.77 5.29 -26.34
N LEU A 294 10.89 4.44 -26.88
CA LEU A 294 9.85 4.88 -27.80
C LEU A 294 8.87 5.87 -27.17
N LEU A 295 8.46 5.62 -25.91
CA LEU A 295 7.50 6.45 -25.21
C LEU A 295 8.09 7.78 -24.73
N THR A 296 9.37 7.81 -24.37
CA THR A 296 10.04 9.01 -23.83
C THR A 296 10.87 9.77 -24.85
N GLY A 297 11.12 9.19 -26.04
CA GLY A 297 12.03 9.72 -27.03
C GLY A 297 13.50 9.58 -26.64
N ALA A 298 13.83 8.73 -25.63
CA ALA A 298 15.21 8.44 -25.25
C ALA A 298 15.87 7.44 -26.18
N VAL A 299 17.21 7.41 -26.16
CA VAL A 299 18.01 6.32 -26.80
C VAL A 299 18.46 5.36 -25.71
N VAL A 300 18.31 4.05 -25.95
CA VAL A 300 18.85 3.02 -25.04
C VAL A 300 20.35 2.89 -25.30
N ILE A 301 21.15 3.11 -24.27
CA ILE A 301 22.62 3.04 -24.36
C ILE A 301 23.07 1.64 -23.94
N ASN A 302 23.82 0.97 -24.81
CA ASN A 302 24.29 -0.39 -24.58
C ASN A 302 25.76 -0.53 -25.04
N GLU A 303 26.69 -0.68 -24.10
CA GLU A 303 28.12 -0.89 -24.36
C GLU A 303 28.38 -2.16 -25.17
N ASP A 304 27.58 -3.23 -25.01
CA ASP A 304 27.72 -4.48 -25.76
C ASP A 304 27.43 -4.30 -27.27
N LEU A 305 26.67 -3.27 -27.62
CA LEU A 305 26.39 -2.92 -29.03
C LEU A 305 27.36 -1.88 -29.60
N GLY A 306 28.32 -1.43 -28.79
CA GLY A 306 29.37 -0.50 -29.22
C GLY A 306 29.09 0.96 -28.85
N ASP A 307 28.06 1.23 -28.06
CA ASP A 307 27.84 2.57 -27.51
C ASP A 307 28.85 2.86 -26.40
N ASP A 308 29.30 4.10 -26.31
CA ASP A 308 30.20 4.54 -25.24
C ASP A 308 29.42 5.39 -24.25
N VAL A 309 29.28 4.88 -23.01
CA VAL A 309 28.55 5.59 -21.92
C VAL A 309 29.22 6.92 -21.57
N ASP A 310 30.54 7.06 -21.83
CA ASP A 310 31.28 8.33 -21.62
C ASP A 310 30.91 9.40 -22.65
N LEU A 311 30.34 9.01 -23.80
CA LEU A 311 29.97 9.89 -24.90
C LEU A 311 28.46 10.22 -25.01
N ILE A 312 27.70 10.02 -23.95
CA ILE A 312 26.27 10.31 -23.94
C ILE A 312 26.03 11.80 -24.23
N THR A 313 25.30 12.07 -25.32
CA THR A 313 24.88 13.43 -25.69
C THR A 313 23.49 13.75 -25.14
N ILE A 314 23.16 15.04 -25.11
CA ILE A 314 21.85 15.53 -24.65
C ILE A 314 20.72 15.01 -25.53
N GLU A 315 20.99 14.82 -26.82
CA GLU A 315 20.02 14.34 -27.82
C GLU A 315 19.59 12.89 -27.57
N MET A 316 20.37 12.11 -26.80
CA MET A 316 20.04 10.75 -26.40
C MET A 316 19.11 10.69 -25.19
N LEU A 317 18.90 11.84 -24.50
CA LEU A 317 18.00 11.91 -23.35
C LEU A 317 16.55 12.07 -23.81
N GLY A 318 15.68 11.24 -23.26
CA GLY A 318 14.24 11.40 -23.43
C GLY A 318 13.64 12.41 -22.46
N THR A 319 12.33 12.61 -22.60
CA THR A 319 11.55 13.47 -21.72
C THR A 319 10.22 12.81 -21.36
N CYS A 320 9.68 13.14 -20.19
CA CYS A 320 8.32 12.78 -19.81
C CYS A 320 7.68 13.91 -19.00
N ILE A 321 6.34 13.86 -18.82
CA ILE A 321 5.60 14.91 -18.12
C ILE A 321 5.89 14.83 -16.63
N LYS A 322 5.74 13.65 -16.03
CA LYS A 322 5.96 13.44 -14.61
C LYS A 322 6.38 12.00 -14.34
N THR A 323 7.17 11.79 -13.29
CA THR A 323 7.44 10.47 -12.75
C THR A 323 7.12 10.43 -11.27
N VAL A 324 6.48 9.32 -10.84
CA VAL A 324 6.18 9.05 -9.44
C VAL A 324 6.71 7.66 -9.12
N THR A 325 7.69 7.58 -8.25
CA THR A 325 8.32 6.32 -7.82
C THR A 325 8.02 6.07 -6.34
N ASN A 326 7.44 4.92 -6.04
CA ASN A 326 7.27 4.43 -4.68
C ASN A 326 8.26 3.28 -4.38
N ASP A 327 8.10 2.56 -3.28
CA ASP A 327 8.97 1.44 -2.89
C ASP A 327 8.96 0.28 -3.90
N ASN A 328 7.92 0.10 -4.70
CA ASN A 328 7.69 -1.09 -5.50
C ASN A 328 7.65 -0.82 -7.01
N GLU A 329 7.15 0.34 -7.42
CA GLU A 329 6.83 0.68 -8.81
C GLU A 329 7.15 2.12 -9.14
N THR A 330 7.29 2.42 -10.43
CA THR A 330 7.43 3.78 -10.96
C THR A 330 6.41 4.00 -12.04
N ILE A 331 5.69 5.11 -11.94
CA ILE A 331 4.72 5.56 -12.93
C ILE A 331 5.37 6.67 -13.74
N ILE A 332 5.42 6.50 -15.06
CA ILE A 332 6.00 7.45 -16.00
C ILE A 332 4.86 7.98 -16.88
N GLN A 333 4.52 9.26 -16.73
CA GLN A 333 3.50 9.94 -17.54
C GLN A 333 4.17 10.53 -18.78
N VAL A 334 3.65 10.19 -19.94
CA VAL A 334 4.21 10.61 -21.24
C VAL A 334 3.16 11.35 -22.06
N ASP A 335 3.61 12.22 -22.98
CA ASP A 335 2.72 12.85 -23.97
C ASP A 335 2.75 12.00 -25.26
N ARG A 336 1.63 11.35 -25.57
CA ARG A 336 1.51 10.47 -26.74
C ARG A 336 1.20 11.23 -28.02
N THR A 337 2.14 11.98 -28.49
CA THR A 337 2.10 12.48 -29.89
C THR A 337 2.88 11.57 -30.85
N ASN A 338 3.50 10.51 -30.33
CA ASN A 338 4.42 9.67 -31.10
C ASN A 338 3.67 8.68 -32.01
N LYS A 339 3.76 8.90 -33.34
CA LYS A 339 3.18 8.00 -34.37
C LYS A 339 3.81 6.61 -34.33
N GLU A 340 5.10 6.52 -34.02
CA GLU A 340 5.84 5.25 -33.98
C GLU A 340 5.30 4.30 -32.90
N ALA A 341 4.86 4.82 -31.74
CA ALA A 341 4.23 4.01 -30.71
C ALA A 341 2.91 3.37 -31.18
N ASN A 342 2.11 4.12 -31.93
CA ASN A 342 0.85 3.61 -32.48
C ASN A 342 1.08 2.57 -33.60
N GLU A 343 2.13 2.74 -34.39
CA GLU A 343 2.55 1.77 -35.41
C GLU A 343 2.99 0.46 -34.74
N LEU A 344 3.84 0.54 -33.71
CA LEU A 344 4.28 -0.64 -32.96
C LEU A 344 3.12 -1.37 -32.26
N ILE A 345 2.18 -0.65 -31.66
CA ILE A 345 0.96 -1.26 -31.11
C ILE A 345 0.18 -2.03 -32.17
N SER A 346 0.07 -1.46 -33.38
CA SER A 346 -0.60 -2.12 -34.51
C SER A 346 0.13 -3.38 -34.97
N GLU A 347 1.46 -3.34 -35.00
CA GLU A 347 2.32 -4.48 -35.33
C GLU A 347 2.21 -5.60 -34.30
N ILE A 348 2.31 -5.29 -33.01
CA ILE A 348 2.15 -6.27 -31.94
C ILE A 348 0.76 -6.93 -31.98
N LYS A 349 -0.30 -6.16 -32.26
CA LYS A 349 -1.65 -6.71 -32.42
C LYS A 349 -1.74 -7.70 -33.60
N LYS A 350 -1.06 -7.44 -34.72
CA LYS A 350 -1.00 -8.34 -35.86
C LYS A 350 -0.18 -9.60 -35.53
N GLU A 351 0.94 -9.44 -34.82
CA GLU A 351 1.80 -10.55 -34.41
C GLU A 351 1.08 -11.48 -33.43
N LEU A 352 0.30 -10.96 -32.49
CA LEU A 352 -0.54 -11.73 -31.57
C LEU A 352 -1.56 -12.63 -32.30
N LEU A 353 -2.10 -12.20 -33.45
CA LEU A 353 -3.04 -13.00 -34.23
C LEU A 353 -2.37 -14.18 -34.95
N THR A 354 -1.08 -14.12 -35.18
CA THR A 354 -0.31 -15.15 -35.93
C THR A 354 0.52 -16.06 -35.03
N THR A 355 0.89 -15.59 -33.84
CA THR A 355 1.75 -16.31 -32.88
C THR A 355 0.98 -17.44 -32.20
N LYS A 356 1.58 -18.64 -32.18
CA LYS A 356 1.01 -19.84 -31.55
C LYS A 356 1.77 -20.28 -30.28
N ASN A 357 2.96 -19.74 -30.04
CA ASN A 357 3.77 -20.07 -28.89
C ASN A 357 3.20 -19.37 -27.64
N PRO A 358 2.80 -20.10 -26.57
CA PRO A 358 2.23 -19.50 -25.37
C PRO A 358 3.17 -18.49 -24.67
N VAL A 359 4.47 -18.70 -24.71
CA VAL A 359 5.46 -17.81 -24.09
C VAL A 359 5.55 -16.48 -24.82
N ASP A 360 5.55 -16.52 -26.17
CA ASP A 360 5.57 -15.32 -26.99
C ASP A 360 4.24 -14.56 -26.90
N ILE A 361 3.11 -15.26 -26.81
CA ILE A 361 1.80 -14.64 -26.58
C ILE A 361 1.82 -13.83 -25.28
N ILE A 362 2.23 -14.43 -24.17
CA ILE A 362 2.30 -13.74 -22.85
C ILE A 362 3.24 -12.52 -22.92
N ARG A 363 4.38 -12.66 -23.63
CA ARG A 363 5.34 -11.57 -23.81
C ARG A 363 4.72 -10.40 -24.59
N LEU A 364 4.07 -10.70 -25.73
CA LEU A 364 3.45 -9.70 -26.59
C LEU A 364 2.23 -9.03 -25.92
N GLU A 365 1.43 -9.80 -25.15
CA GLU A 365 0.34 -9.25 -24.35
C GLU A 365 0.83 -8.27 -23.31
N LYS A 366 1.90 -8.62 -22.58
CA LYS A 366 2.52 -7.71 -21.60
C LYS A 366 3.07 -6.44 -22.26
N ARG A 367 3.69 -6.58 -23.43
CA ARG A 367 4.22 -5.46 -24.20
C ARG A 367 3.11 -4.54 -24.70
N LEU A 368 2.05 -5.12 -25.25
CA LEU A 368 0.86 -4.39 -25.68
C LEU A 368 0.21 -3.63 -24.52
N SER A 369 0.05 -4.30 -23.39
CA SER A 369 -0.49 -3.71 -22.16
C SER A 369 0.29 -2.47 -21.75
N ARG A 370 1.61 -2.52 -21.69
CA ARG A 370 2.47 -1.37 -21.34
C ARG A 370 2.35 -0.23 -22.33
N LEU A 371 2.45 -0.52 -23.62
CA LEU A 371 2.38 0.50 -24.67
C LEU A 371 0.99 1.14 -24.78
N SER A 372 -0.07 0.46 -24.36
CA SER A 372 -1.44 0.96 -24.42
C SER A 372 -1.94 1.52 -23.10
N ALA A 373 -1.13 1.47 -22.03
CA ALA A 373 -1.54 1.88 -20.70
C ALA A 373 -1.90 3.37 -20.63
N LYS A 374 -2.92 3.66 -19.84
CA LYS A 374 -3.35 5.00 -19.48
C LYS A 374 -3.22 5.20 -17.98
N VAL A 375 -2.97 6.41 -17.57
CA VAL A 375 -2.94 6.83 -16.16
C VAL A 375 -4.08 7.79 -15.94
N ALA A 376 -4.99 7.45 -15.02
CA ALA A 376 -5.97 8.40 -14.52
C ALA A 376 -5.39 9.11 -13.29
N VAL A 377 -5.31 10.41 -13.37
CA VAL A 377 -4.85 11.27 -12.27
C VAL A 377 -6.07 11.86 -11.59
N VAL A 378 -6.34 11.45 -10.36
CA VAL A 378 -7.39 12.05 -9.52
C VAL A 378 -6.79 13.27 -8.84
N LYS A 379 -7.08 14.46 -9.36
CA LYS A 379 -6.66 15.74 -8.76
C LYS A 379 -7.62 16.09 -7.63
N VAL A 380 -7.12 16.00 -6.40
CA VAL A 380 -7.92 16.24 -5.19
C VAL A 380 -7.87 17.72 -4.83
N GLY A 381 -9.03 18.36 -4.85
CA GLY A 381 -9.18 19.77 -4.49
C GLY A 381 -10.03 19.95 -3.23
N ALA A 382 -9.74 20.99 -2.44
CA ALA A 382 -10.48 21.36 -1.24
C ALA A 382 -10.35 22.87 -0.93
N ASN A 383 -11.19 23.37 -0.01
CA ASN A 383 -11.21 24.79 0.35
C ASN A 383 -10.21 25.15 1.47
N SER A 384 -9.64 24.19 2.15
CA SER A 384 -8.64 24.38 3.20
C SER A 384 -7.61 23.26 3.21
N GLU A 385 -6.41 23.50 3.77
CA GLU A 385 -5.35 22.51 3.87
C GLU A 385 -5.75 21.30 4.74
N ILE A 386 -6.54 21.52 5.79
CA ILE A 386 -7.04 20.45 6.66
C ILE A 386 -8.02 19.56 5.90
N GLU A 387 -8.96 20.16 5.17
CA GLU A 387 -9.90 19.43 4.32
C GLU A 387 -9.19 18.70 3.18
N LEU A 388 -8.19 19.35 2.56
CA LEU A 388 -7.40 18.75 1.49
C LEU A 388 -6.69 17.49 1.97
N LYS A 389 -6.06 17.54 3.13
CA LYS A 389 -5.38 16.39 3.71
C LYS A 389 -6.34 15.22 3.99
N GLU A 390 -7.47 15.49 4.66
CA GLU A 390 -8.46 14.45 4.98
C GLU A 390 -9.05 13.84 3.70
N LYS A 391 -9.34 14.68 2.71
CA LYS A 391 -9.89 14.23 1.42
C LYS A 391 -8.88 13.45 0.60
N THR A 392 -7.61 13.84 0.66
CA THR A 392 -6.49 13.13 0.02
C THR A 392 -6.33 11.73 0.59
N ASP A 393 -6.25 11.59 1.92
CA ASP A 393 -6.16 10.29 2.61
C ASP A 393 -7.34 9.38 2.21
N ARG A 394 -8.56 9.93 2.16
CA ARG A 394 -9.78 9.21 1.77
C ARG A 394 -9.78 8.76 0.30
N VAL A 395 -9.27 9.58 -0.61
CA VAL A 395 -9.13 9.23 -2.03
C VAL A 395 -8.07 8.16 -2.22
N GLU A 396 -6.95 8.24 -1.50
CA GLU A 396 -5.88 7.24 -1.54
C GLU A 396 -6.40 5.87 -1.09
N ASP A 397 -7.09 5.80 0.04
CA ASP A 397 -7.73 4.58 0.53
C ASP A 397 -8.72 3.99 -0.50
N ALA A 398 -9.54 4.84 -1.13
CA ALA A 398 -10.51 4.40 -2.11
C ALA A 398 -9.88 3.91 -3.42
N VAL A 399 -8.81 4.54 -3.88
CA VAL A 399 -8.03 4.09 -5.04
C VAL A 399 -7.40 2.72 -4.75
N CYS A 400 -6.74 2.59 -3.59
CA CYS A 400 -6.12 1.33 -3.17
C CYS A 400 -7.14 0.19 -3.00
N ALA A 401 -8.26 0.45 -2.32
CA ALA A 401 -9.33 -0.52 -2.12
C ALA A 401 -9.98 -0.95 -3.44
N THR A 402 -10.18 -0.01 -4.38
CA THR A 402 -10.74 -0.32 -5.70
C THR A 402 -9.76 -1.15 -6.53
N LYS A 403 -8.47 -0.80 -6.53
CA LYS A 403 -7.39 -1.60 -7.18
C LYS A 403 -7.36 -3.02 -6.60
N ALA A 404 -7.42 -3.16 -5.27
CA ALA A 404 -7.45 -4.45 -4.58
C ALA A 404 -8.70 -5.29 -4.94
N ALA A 405 -9.86 -4.65 -5.05
CA ALA A 405 -11.11 -5.30 -5.42
C ALA A 405 -11.12 -5.79 -6.88
N ILE A 406 -10.57 -5.01 -7.80
CA ILE A 406 -10.43 -5.42 -9.20
C ILE A 406 -9.49 -6.62 -9.30
N LYS A 407 -8.40 -6.64 -8.53
CA LYS A 407 -7.38 -7.69 -8.57
C LYS A 407 -7.88 -9.04 -8.05
N GLU A 408 -8.51 -9.08 -6.87
CA GLU A 408 -8.89 -10.33 -6.20
C GLU A 408 -10.40 -10.49 -5.99
N GLY A 409 -11.21 -9.50 -6.32
CA GLY A 409 -12.65 -9.52 -6.10
C GLY A 409 -13.06 -8.98 -4.74
N ILE A 410 -14.35 -9.11 -4.44
CA ILE A 410 -15.00 -8.57 -3.25
C ILE A 410 -15.70 -9.66 -2.43
N VAL A 411 -15.84 -9.38 -1.14
CA VAL A 411 -16.60 -10.19 -0.17
C VAL A 411 -17.65 -9.31 0.50
N ALA A 412 -18.54 -9.92 1.30
CA ALA A 412 -19.52 -9.17 2.09
C ALA A 412 -18.80 -8.27 3.10
N GLY A 413 -19.04 -6.97 3.02
CA GLY A 413 -18.39 -5.95 3.83
C GLY A 413 -18.91 -5.86 5.27
N GLY A 414 -18.42 -4.83 5.99
CA GLY A 414 -18.82 -4.56 7.36
C GLY A 414 -18.46 -5.66 8.36
N GLY A 415 -17.38 -6.43 8.10
CA GLY A 415 -16.95 -7.56 8.92
C GLY A 415 -17.78 -8.83 8.76
N ILE A 416 -18.81 -8.82 7.89
CA ILE A 416 -19.73 -9.97 7.72
C ILE A 416 -19.02 -11.17 7.07
N ALA A 417 -18.05 -10.95 6.18
CA ALA A 417 -17.30 -12.06 5.58
C ALA A 417 -16.55 -12.86 6.64
N LEU A 418 -15.88 -12.19 7.59
CA LEU A 418 -15.19 -12.81 8.72
C LEU A 418 -16.16 -13.45 9.72
N LEU A 419 -17.27 -12.78 10.03
CA LEU A 419 -18.34 -13.32 10.88
C LEU A 419 -18.92 -14.62 10.28
N ASN A 420 -19.19 -14.65 8.98
CA ASN A 420 -19.62 -15.85 8.27
C ASN A 420 -18.55 -16.95 8.35
N ALA A 421 -17.27 -16.60 8.17
CA ALA A 421 -16.18 -17.55 8.32
C ALA A 421 -16.14 -18.16 9.73
N SER A 422 -16.32 -17.36 10.79
CA SER A 422 -16.37 -17.86 12.17
C SER A 422 -17.51 -18.86 12.42
N THR A 423 -18.61 -18.71 11.68
CA THR A 423 -19.78 -19.60 11.82
C THR A 423 -19.69 -20.86 10.98
N PHE A 424 -19.18 -20.77 9.76
CA PHE A 424 -19.23 -21.87 8.79
C PHE A 424 -17.92 -22.67 8.69
N VAL A 425 -16.80 -22.15 9.20
CA VAL A 425 -15.54 -22.90 9.29
C VAL A 425 -15.53 -23.68 10.60
N LYS A 426 -15.22 -24.98 10.53
CA LYS A 426 -15.16 -25.84 11.72
C LYS A 426 -13.74 -25.86 12.29
N ALA A 427 -13.62 -25.58 13.57
CA ALA A 427 -12.39 -25.77 14.34
C ALA A 427 -12.13 -27.27 14.56
N ALA A 428 -10.88 -27.70 14.43
CA ALA A 428 -10.43 -29.04 14.78
C ALA A 428 -9.77 -29.10 16.17
N SER A 429 -9.45 -27.93 16.76
CA SER A 429 -8.82 -27.83 18.09
C SER A 429 -9.28 -26.56 18.81
N VAL A 430 -9.00 -26.48 20.11
CA VAL A 430 -9.24 -25.28 20.93
C VAL A 430 -8.45 -24.09 20.38
N SER A 431 -7.21 -24.31 19.95
CA SER A 431 -6.35 -23.28 19.38
C SER A 431 -6.89 -22.73 18.05
N GLU A 432 -7.54 -23.54 17.22
CA GLU A 432 -8.25 -23.07 16.02
C GLU A 432 -9.50 -22.26 16.38
N GLN A 433 -10.22 -22.68 17.44
CA GLN A 433 -11.42 -21.95 17.91
C GLN A 433 -11.08 -20.53 18.37
N VAL A 434 -9.91 -20.31 18.98
CA VAL A 434 -9.41 -18.99 19.36
C VAL A 434 -9.47 -18.00 18.18
N LEU A 435 -9.00 -18.39 16.99
CA LEU A 435 -9.07 -17.53 15.82
C LEU A 435 -10.52 -17.31 15.38
N LEU A 436 -11.34 -18.37 15.33
CA LEU A 436 -12.72 -18.27 14.90
C LEU A 436 -13.56 -17.35 15.80
N ASP A 437 -13.23 -17.29 17.09
CA ASP A 437 -13.88 -16.35 18.01
C ASP A 437 -13.33 -14.94 17.82
N ALA A 438 -12.04 -14.79 17.62
CA ALA A 438 -11.40 -13.49 17.44
C ALA A 438 -11.84 -12.75 16.15
N ILE A 439 -12.07 -13.45 15.05
CA ILE A 439 -12.43 -12.81 13.76
C ILE A 439 -13.84 -12.19 13.73
N LYS A 440 -14.62 -12.31 14.79
CA LYS A 440 -15.90 -11.62 14.99
C LYS A 440 -15.70 -10.13 15.34
N ALA A 441 -14.56 -9.79 15.92
CA ALA A 441 -14.27 -8.48 16.49
C ALA A 441 -14.43 -7.28 15.54
N PRO A 442 -14.07 -7.33 14.25
CA PRO A 442 -14.32 -6.20 13.35
C PRO A 442 -15.81 -5.86 13.24
N PHE A 443 -16.68 -6.85 13.08
CA PHE A 443 -18.12 -6.64 13.06
C PHE A 443 -18.65 -6.06 14.40
N GLU A 444 -18.25 -6.63 15.52
CA GLU A 444 -18.62 -6.18 16.86
C GLU A 444 -18.16 -4.74 17.11
N THR A 445 -16.96 -4.38 16.65
CA THR A 445 -16.43 -3.02 16.75
C THR A 445 -17.26 -2.03 15.93
N ILE A 446 -17.67 -2.40 14.71
CA ILE A 446 -18.56 -1.57 13.87
C ILE A 446 -19.90 -1.32 14.56
N LEU A 447 -20.49 -2.36 15.16
CA LEU A 447 -21.74 -2.22 15.92
C LEU A 447 -21.57 -1.31 17.14
N LYS A 448 -20.50 -1.50 17.90
CA LYS A 448 -20.16 -0.66 19.06
C LYS A 448 -20.02 0.80 18.67
N ASN A 449 -19.31 1.10 17.57
CA ASN A 449 -19.15 2.47 17.07
C ASN A 449 -20.48 3.09 16.60
N ALA A 450 -21.41 2.26 16.14
CA ALA A 450 -22.77 2.67 15.77
C ALA A 450 -23.74 2.77 16.98
N GLY A 451 -23.28 2.43 18.20
CA GLY A 451 -24.14 2.44 19.41
C GLY A 451 -25.16 1.30 19.48
N ILE A 452 -24.92 0.21 18.75
CA ILE A 452 -25.82 -0.95 18.68
C ILE A 452 -25.33 -2.02 19.64
N GLU A 453 -25.99 -2.16 20.79
CA GLU A 453 -25.60 -3.14 21.81
C GLU A 453 -26.21 -4.53 21.62
N LYS A 454 -27.37 -4.62 20.97
CA LYS A 454 -28.08 -5.90 20.76
C LYS A 454 -28.30 -6.15 19.28
N TYR A 455 -27.79 -7.27 18.81
CA TYR A 455 -27.98 -7.74 17.44
C TYR A 455 -28.18 -9.26 17.39
N LYS A 456 -28.86 -9.73 16.34
CA LYS A 456 -28.90 -11.17 15.99
C LYS A 456 -27.83 -11.46 14.95
N ILE A 457 -27.00 -12.47 15.21
CA ILE A 457 -26.06 -12.98 14.20
C ILE A 457 -26.90 -13.51 13.03
N PRO A 458 -26.64 -13.07 11.79
CA PRO A 458 -27.39 -13.53 10.63
C PRO A 458 -27.18 -15.03 10.39
N GLU A 459 -28.25 -15.81 10.33
CA GLU A 459 -28.20 -17.23 9.99
C GLU A 459 -27.94 -17.48 8.50
N VAL A 460 -28.18 -16.45 7.68
CA VAL A 460 -28.07 -16.54 6.22
C VAL A 460 -26.77 -15.89 5.76
N LYS A 461 -25.99 -16.67 5.04
CA LYS A 461 -24.71 -16.24 4.47
C LYS A 461 -24.84 -14.97 3.60
N GLY A 462 -23.94 -14.01 3.79
CA GLY A 462 -23.92 -12.74 3.07
C GLY A 462 -24.98 -11.73 3.48
N LYS A 463 -25.85 -12.04 4.46
CA LYS A 463 -26.73 -11.06 5.11
C LYS A 463 -26.05 -10.47 6.33
N GLY A 464 -26.25 -9.18 6.54
CA GLY A 464 -25.71 -8.43 7.67
C GLY A 464 -26.58 -7.23 8.01
N LEU A 465 -26.28 -6.62 9.14
CA LEU A 465 -26.92 -5.38 9.57
C LEU A 465 -26.22 -4.20 8.87
N ASP A 466 -26.98 -3.45 8.10
CA ASP A 466 -26.54 -2.13 7.66
C ASP A 466 -26.69 -1.14 8.83
N VAL A 467 -25.57 -0.73 9.39
CA VAL A 467 -25.53 0.14 10.57
C VAL A 467 -26.01 1.57 10.29
N VAL A 468 -26.11 1.98 9.03
CA VAL A 468 -26.62 3.30 8.62
C VAL A 468 -28.13 3.31 8.61
N THR A 469 -28.76 2.26 8.06
CA THR A 469 -30.22 2.18 7.92
C THR A 469 -30.88 1.39 9.04
N GLY A 470 -30.12 0.62 9.82
CA GLY A 470 -30.63 -0.29 10.86
C GLY A 470 -31.31 -1.55 10.33
N ASN A 471 -31.22 -1.83 9.02
CA ASN A 471 -31.93 -2.94 8.39
C ASN A 471 -31.01 -4.13 8.11
N MET A 472 -31.59 -5.35 8.16
CA MET A 472 -30.92 -6.57 7.71
C MET A 472 -30.96 -6.66 6.20
N VAL A 473 -29.80 -6.58 5.55
CA VAL A 473 -29.67 -6.54 4.09
C VAL A 473 -28.73 -7.64 3.57
N ASN A 474 -28.80 -7.92 2.25
CA ASN A 474 -27.75 -8.66 1.58
C ASN A 474 -26.62 -7.69 1.29
N MET A 475 -25.47 -7.86 1.97
CA MET A 475 -24.37 -6.90 1.96
C MET A 475 -23.88 -6.59 0.53
N ILE A 476 -23.61 -7.62 -0.27
CA ILE A 476 -23.10 -7.42 -1.63
C ILE A 476 -24.14 -6.72 -2.53
N LYS A 477 -25.41 -7.11 -2.45
CA LYS A 477 -26.48 -6.49 -3.25
C LYS A 477 -26.76 -5.04 -2.85
N SER A 478 -26.57 -4.72 -1.58
CA SER A 478 -26.72 -3.35 -1.04
C SER A 478 -25.48 -2.50 -1.22
N GLY A 479 -24.43 -3.05 -1.87
CA GLY A 479 -23.19 -2.35 -2.12
C GLY A 479 -22.24 -2.30 -0.91
N ILE A 480 -22.55 -2.94 0.21
CA ILE A 480 -21.68 -2.99 1.40
C ILE A 480 -20.69 -4.13 1.19
N VAL A 481 -19.52 -3.80 0.69
CA VAL A 481 -18.51 -4.76 0.22
C VAL A 481 -17.11 -4.38 0.72
N ASP A 482 -16.27 -5.39 0.95
CA ASP A 482 -14.85 -5.22 1.27
C ASP A 482 -14.01 -5.93 0.21
N PRO A 483 -12.84 -5.38 -0.21
CA PRO A 483 -11.92 -6.08 -1.09
C PRO A 483 -11.39 -7.36 -0.40
N LEU A 484 -11.35 -8.48 -1.12
CA LEU A 484 -10.82 -9.73 -0.57
C LEU A 484 -9.37 -9.58 -0.14
N LEU A 485 -8.54 -8.93 -0.97
CA LEU A 485 -7.12 -8.72 -0.68
C LEU A 485 -6.92 -8.01 0.65
N VAL A 486 -7.67 -6.93 0.91
CA VAL A 486 -7.60 -6.17 2.17
C VAL A 486 -7.97 -7.04 3.38
N THR A 487 -9.11 -7.74 3.28
CA THR A 487 -9.59 -8.60 4.38
C THR A 487 -8.61 -9.75 4.67
N LYS A 488 -8.05 -10.36 3.63
CA LYS A 488 -7.08 -11.45 3.70
C LYS A 488 -5.75 -10.99 4.30
N SER A 489 -5.19 -9.89 3.81
CA SER A 489 -3.93 -9.32 4.30
C SER A 489 -4.05 -8.85 5.75
N ALA A 490 -5.15 -8.21 6.13
CA ALA A 490 -5.42 -7.82 7.51
C ALA A 490 -5.42 -9.03 8.45
N LEU A 491 -6.08 -10.13 8.06
CA LEU A 491 -6.13 -11.36 8.86
C LEU A 491 -4.75 -12.02 9.00
N ILE A 492 -4.00 -12.15 7.91
CA ILE A 492 -2.66 -12.77 7.89
C ILE A 492 -1.71 -11.98 8.78
N ASN A 493 -1.65 -10.67 8.60
CA ASN A 493 -0.72 -9.81 9.32
C ASN A 493 -1.09 -9.68 10.80
N ALA A 494 -2.38 -9.61 11.13
CA ALA A 494 -2.86 -9.65 12.50
C ALA A 494 -2.47 -10.95 13.21
N ALA A 495 -2.71 -12.11 12.58
CA ALA A 495 -2.35 -13.41 13.14
C ALA A 495 -0.83 -13.57 13.29
N SER A 496 -0.04 -13.13 12.33
CA SER A 496 1.43 -13.18 12.37
C SER A 496 1.99 -12.39 13.55
N VAL A 497 1.52 -11.16 13.78
CA VAL A 497 1.97 -10.34 14.91
C VAL A 497 1.46 -10.92 16.23
N ALA A 498 0.20 -11.32 16.31
CA ALA A 498 -0.37 -11.90 17.53
C ALA A 498 0.37 -13.19 17.96
N THR A 499 0.65 -14.11 17.02
CA THR A 499 1.36 -15.36 17.33
C THR A 499 2.83 -15.12 17.71
N THR A 500 3.44 -14.07 17.17
CA THR A 500 4.80 -13.65 17.55
C THR A 500 4.82 -13.14 18.99
N ILE A 501 3.85 -12.30 19.37
CA ILE A 501 3.72 -11.78 20.75
C ILE A 501 3.43 -12.91 21.74
N LEU A 502 2.55 -13.86 21.39
CA LEU A 502 2.23 -15.03 22.23
C LEU A 502 3.44 -15.93 22.52
N SER A 503 4.42 -15.95 21.63
CA SER A 503 5.67 -16.71 21.81
C SER A 503 6.75 -15.98 22.63
N THR A 504 6.50 -14.73 23.04
CA THR A 504 7.45 -13.91 23.78
C THR A 504 7.32 -14.15 25.28
N ASP A 505 8.45 -14.36 25.97
CA ASP A 505 8.49 -14.56 27.43
C ASP A 505 9.29 -13.48 28.17
N CYS A 506 10.15 -12.76 27.45
CA CYS A 506 10.98 -11.70 28.03
C CYS A 506 10.95 -10.45 27.16
N VAL A 507 10.89 -9.30 27.81
CA VAL A 507 11.01 -7.99 27.17
C VAL A 507 12.27 -7.30 27.67
N ILE A 508 13.12 -6.88 26.75
CA ILE A 508 14.38 -6.18 27.05
C ILE A 508 14.30 -4.76 26.47
N ASN A 509 14.31 -3.76 27.31
CA ASN A 509 14.28 -2.37 26.89
C ASN A 509 15.47 -1.57 27.41
N ASN A 510 15.80 -0.47 26.72
CA ASN A 510 16.84 0.45 27.18
C ASN A 510 16.37 1.18 28.43
N MET A 511 17.21 1.27 29.46
CA MET A 511 16.94 2.16 30.59
C MET A 511 16.93 3.62 30.09
N ARG A 512 15.82 4.32 30.29
CA ARG A 512 15.73 5.76 30.07
C ARG A 512 16.10 6.44 31.38
N ILE A 513 17.13 7.29 31.36
CA ILE A 513 17.46 8.12 32.48
C ILE A 513 16.44 9.25 32.50
N ASP A 514 15.67 9.32 33.58
CA ASP A 514 14.70 10.41 33.78
C ASP A 514 15.49 11.69 34.14
N GLU A 515 15.67 12.58 33.15
CA GLU A 515 16.40 13.85 33.35
C GLU A 515 15.57 14.89 34.10
N SER A 516 14.32 14.61 34.46
CA SER A 516 13.44 15.52 35.20
C SER A 516 13.81 15.71 36.67
N ASN A 517 14.83 14.97 37.17
CA ASN A 517 15.36 15.08 38.54
C ASN A 517 16.80 15.65 38.60
N ARG A 518 17.21 16.36 37.57
CA ARG A 518 18.46 17.13 37.59
C ARG A 518 18.23 18.63 37.70
#